data_efd0bc5f4f500cec075e774330887110
#
_entry.id   efd0bc5f4f500cec075e774330887110
#
_cell.length_a   1.000
_cell.length_b   1.000
_cell.length_c   1.000
_cell.angle_alpha   90.00
_cell.angle_beta   90.00
_cell.angle_gamma   90.00
#
_symmetry.space_group_name_H-M   'P 1'
#
loop_
_entity.id
_entity.type
_entity.pdbx_description
1 polymer ?
#
loop_
_entity_poly.entity_id
_entity_poly.type
_entity_poly.pdbx_seq_one_letter_code
_entity_poly.pdbx_strand_id
1 'polypeptide(L)'
;MRLLMITIILAPPMAGLILGHAKPQTQATQSGEAKRFLGTWRLVSIVSNSQMSPVFGPNPVGMIYYDGTGHMAVQIMPDGSRPKFAGSAPTPEEAKLALTGYIAYFGTFTVDEKARTVTHHREGSLTPGMIGIDLVRRYEFDPSDRLILTPVEAPAGHLTWERLL
;
A
#
# COMPACT_ATOMS: atom_id res chain seq x y z
N MET A 1 66.53 -1.20 -39.68
CA MET A 1 65.53 -1.91 -38.86
C MET A 1 64.53 -0.86 -38.41
N ARG A 2 63.41 -0.70 -39.16
CA ARG A 2 62.36 0.31 -38.89
C ARG A 2 61.27 -0.34 -38.03
N LEU A 3 61.09 0.19 -36.84
CA LEU A 3 60.05 -0.25 -35.89
C LEU A 3 58.75 0.39 -36.29
N LEU A 4 57.74 -0.43 -36.68
CA LEU A 4 56.42 -0.02 -37.02
C LEU A 4 55.62 0.10 -35.71
N MET A 5 55.27 1.34 -35.29
CA MET A 5 54.31 1.57 -34.21
C MET A 5 52.87 1.37 -34.70
N ILE A 6 52.20 0.37 -34.21
CA ILE A 6 50.75 0.16 -34.42
C ILE A 6 50.01 0.95 -33.38
N THR A 7 49.34 2.02 -33.77
CA THR A 7 48.45 2.80 -32.91
C THR A 7 47.08 2.11 -32.88
N ILE A 8 46.75 1.51 -31.76
CA ILE A 8 45.41 0.95 -31.53
C ILE A 8 44.48 2.10 -31.11
N ILE A 9 43.55 2.46 -31.99
CA ILE A 9 42.48 3.40 -31.69
C ILE A 9 41.38 2.62 -30.96
N LEU A 10 41.26 2.84 -29.64
CA LEU A 10 40.18 2.29 -28.82
C LEU A 10 38.96 3.20 -28.99
N ALA A 11 37.91 2.71 -29.67
CA ALA A 11 36.62 3.39 -29.76
C ALA A 11 35.90 3.33 -28.42
N PRO A 12 35.24 4.42 -27.94
CA PRO A 12 34.49 4.37 -26.72
C PRO A 12 33.19 3.55 -26.90
N PRO A 13 32.73 2.82 -25.84
CA PRO A 13 31.45 2.11 -25.91
C PRO A 13 30.31 3.13 -26.01
N MET A 14 29.48 2.98 -27.01
CA MET A 14 28.18 3.67 -27.10
C MET A 14 27.32 3.20 -25.93
N ALA A 15 27.17 4.04 -24.93
CA ALA A 15 26.17 3.84 -23.87
C ALA A 15 24.79 4.04 -24.52
N GLY A 16 24.11 2.93 -24.78
CA GLY A 16 22.73 2.93 -25.23
C GLY A 16 21.86 3.52 -24.11
N LEU A 17 21.29 4.70 -24.38
CA LEU A 17 20.28 5.31 -23.53
C LEU A 17 19.04 4.43 -23.61
N ILE A 18 18.80 3.59 -22.61
CA ILE A 18 17.53 2.89 -22.44
C ILE A 18 16.54 3.96 -21.97
N LEU A 19 15.81 4.56 -22.91
CA LEU A 19 14.61 5.32 -22.59
C LEU A 19 13.58 4.34 -22.03
N GLY A 20 13.55 4.22 -20.72
CA GLY A 20 12.46 3.58 -20.01
C GLY A 20 11.18 4.31 -20.38
N HIS A 21 10.30 3.67 -21.14
CA HIS A 21 8.96 4.17 -21.39
C HIS A 21 8.21 4.10 -20.07
N ALA A 22 8.19 5.20 -19.32
CA ALA A 22 7.21 5.40 -18.27
C ALA A 22 5.84 5.28 -18.96
N LYS A 23 5.04 4.27 -18.56
CA LYS A 23 3.64 4.18 -18.98
C LYS A 23 3.00 5.52 -18.61
N PRO A 24 2.27 6.18 -19.52
CA PRO A 24 1.53 7.38 -19.15
C PRO A 24 0.57 6.98 -18.04
N GLN A 25 0.78 7.48 -16.83
CA GLN A 25 -0.22 7.45 -15.79
C GLN A 25 -1.37 8.31 -16.32
N THR A 26 -2.42 7.67 -16.80
CA THR A 26 -3.68 8.33 -17.06
C THR A 26 -4.12 8.88 -15.71
N GLN A 27 -3.97 10.20 -15.51
CA GLN A 27 -4.66 10.90 -14.43
C GLN A 27 -6.14 10.57 -14.61
N ALA A 28 -6.62 9.58 -13.86
CA ALA A 28 -8.03 9.31 -13.79
C ALA A 28 -8.67 10.62 -13.30
N THR A 29 -9.45 11.26 -14.17
CA THR A 29 -10.31 12.38 -13.79
C THR A 29 -11.13 11.84 -12.63
N GLN A 30 -10.84 12.29 -11.41
CA GLN A 30 -11.46 11.72 -10.22
C GLN A 30 -12.95 12.02 -10.30
N SER A 31 -13.72 10.98 -10.48
CA SER A 31 -15.19 10.99 -10.47
C SER A 31 -15.72 11.54 -9.14
N GLY A 32 -16.99 11.83 -9.06
CA GLY A 32 -17.60 12.34 -7.83
C GLY A 32 -17.40 11.42 -6.63
N GLU A 33 -17.47 10.11 -6.81
CA GLU A 33 -17.25 9.11 -5.75
C GLU A 33 -15.78 8.99 -5.36
N ALA A 34 -14.85 9.04 -6.32
CA ALA A 34 -13.42 8.99 -6.02
C ALA A 34 -12.98 10.15 -5.12
N LYS A 35 -13.60 11.32 -5.25
CA LYS A 35 -13.35 12.47 -4.36
C LYS A 35 -13.71 12.20 -2.91
N ARG A 36 -14.67 11.31 -2.66
CA ARG A 36 -15.05 10.92 -1.30
C ARG A 36 -13.96 10.14 -0.57
N PHE A 37 -13.05 9.52 -1.28
CA PHE A 37 -11.90 8.83 -0.66
C PHE A 37 -10.86 9.80 -0.13
N LEU A 38 -10.71 10.99 -0.73
CA LEU A 38 -9.62 11.91 -0.46
C LEU A 38 -9.54 12.31 1.01
N GLY A 39 -8.30 12.36 1.51
CA GLY A 39 -7.97 12.74 2.88
C GLY A 39 -7.43 11.59 3.69
N THR A 40 -7.40 11.79 4.99
CA THR A 40 -6.87 10.85 5.98
C THR A 40 -8.01 10.19 6.73
N TRP A 41 -7.91 8.88 6.92
CA TRP A 41 -8.90 8.07 7.58
C TRP A 41 -8.27 7.27 8.72
N ARG A 42 -8.88 7.27 9.87
CA ARG A 42 -8.49 6.47 11.03
C ARG A 42 -9.23 5.14 11.01
N LEU A 43 -8.54 4.05 11.30
CA LEU A 43 -9.14 2.74 11.46
C LEU A 43 -10.02 2.71 12.72
N VAL A 44 -11.23 2.21 12.57
CA VAL A 44 -12.20 2.00 13.67
C VAL A 44 -12.22 0.54 14.07
N SER A 45 -12.32 -0.37 13.09
CA SER A 45 -12.41 -1.80 13.37
C SER A 45 -11.94 -2.66 12.21
N ILE A 46 -11.53 -3.88 12.53
CA ILE A 46 -11.29 -4.96 11.56
C ILE A 46 -12.14 -6.15 12.01
N VAL A 47 -13.05 -6.57 11.14
CA VAL A 47 -13.88 -7.75 11.32
C VAL A 47 -13.43 -8.84 10.38
N SER A 48 -13.38 -10.07 10.85
CA SER A 48 -13.10 -11.28 10.06
C SER A 48 -14.07 -12.37 10.51
N ASN A 49 -14.80 -12.99 9.57
CA ASN A 49 -15.82 -13.99 9.86
C ASN A 49 -16.83 -13.53 10.92
N SER A 50 -17.32 -12.28 10.78
CA SER A 50 -18.28 -11.64 11.69
C SER A 50 -17.78 -11.46 13.14
N GLN A 51 -16.49 -11.59 13.38
CA GLN A 51 -15.85 -11.37 14.68
C GLN A 51 -14.71 -10.35 14.55
N MET A 52 -14.34 -9.74 15.68
CA MET A 52 -13.14 -8.89 15.71
C MET A 52 -11.92 -9.71 15.34
N SER A 53 -11.01 -9.11 14.56
CA SER A 53 -9.81 -9.81 14.09
C SER A 53 -8.96 -10.29 15.28
N PRO A 54 -8.66 -11.59 15.40
CA PRO A 54 -7.85 -12.11 16.50
C PRO A 54 -6.39 -11.61 16.45
N VAL A 55 -5.92 -11.19 15.26
CA VAL A 55 -4.56 -10.68 15.08
C VAL A 55 -4.44 -9.22 15.50
N PHE A 56 -5.47 -8.41 15.20
CA PHE A 56 -5.44 -6.97 15.45
C PHE A 56 -6.18 -6.55 16.71
N GLY A 57 -6.91 -7.48 17.35
CA GLY A 57 -7.64 -7.22 18.56
C GLY A 57 -8.87 -6.32 18.40
N PRO A 58 -9.49 -5.91 19.52
CA PRO A 58 -10.73 -5.11 19.51
C PRO A 58 -10.50 -3.62 19.19
N ASN A 59 -9.30 -3.11 19.40
CA ASN A 59 -8.96 -1.70 19.20
C ASN A 59 -7.75 -1.54 18.28
N PRO A 60 -7.84 -1.96 17.02
CA PRO A 60 -6.73 -1.83 16.09
C PRO A 60 -6.40 -0.35 15.85
N VAL A 61 -5.13 -0.05 15.66
CA VAL A 61 -4.66 1.30 15.32
C VAL A 61 -4.25 1.30 13.86
N GLY A 62 -4.73 2.28 13.11
CA GLY A 62 -4.36 2.37 11.71
C GLY A 62 -4.78 3.67 11.06
N MET A 63 -4.15 3.94 9.96
CA MET A 63 -4.43 5.10 9.13
C MET A 63 -4.33 4.71 7.66
N ILE A 64 -5.25 5.21 6.86
CA ILE A 64 -5.17 5.18 5.41
C ILE A 64 -5.29 6.59 4.87
N TYR A 65 -4.50 6.91 3.88
CA TYR A 65 -4.47 8.21 3.23
C TYR A 65 -4.66 8.03 1.73
N TYR A 66 -5.50 8.90 1.15
CA TYR A 66 -5.72 9.00 -0.29
C TYR A 66 -5.54 10.45 -0.71
N ASP A 67 -4.70 10.72 -1.69
CA ASP A 67 -4.46 12.07 -2.18
C ASP A 67 -5.17 12.38 -3.50
N GLY A 68 -5.20 13.67 -3.86
CA GLY A 68 -5.83 14.15 -5.09
C GLY A 68 -5.05 13.78 -6.37
N THR A 69 -3.84 13.25 -6.26
CA THR A 69 -3.00 12.84 -7.39
C THR A 69 -3.11 11.34 -7.68
N GLY A 70 -3.89 10.60 -6.88
CA GLY A 70 -4.14 9.18 -7.06
C GLY A 70 -3.21 8.28 -6.26
N HIS A 71 -2.42 8.83 -5.33
CA HIS A 71 -1.58 8.04 -4.44
C HIS A 71 -2.28 7.71 -3.13
N MET A 72 -1.86 6.62 -2.53
CA MET A 72 -2.37 6.17 -1.24
C MET A 72 -1.29 5.53 -0.40
N ALA A 73 -1.48 5.55 0.91
CA ALA A 73 -0.68 4.80 1.86
C ALA A 73 -1.56 4.29 3.00
N VAL A 74 -1.22 3.12 3.54
CA VAL A 74 -1.91 2.53 4.69
C VAL A 74 -0.92 1.95 5.67
N GLN A 75 -1.25 2.10 6.96
CA GLN A 75 -0.55 1.47 8.07
C GLN A 75 -1.59 0.96 9.07
N ILE A 76 -1.44 -0.28 9.50
CA ILE A 76 -2.32 -0.93 10.48
C ILE A 76 -1.46 -1.75 11.42
N MET A 77 -1.77 -1.66 12.72
CA MET A 77 -1.17 -2.49 13.75
C MET A 77 -2.23 -2.88 14.79
N PRO A 78 -1.98 -3.90 15.62
CA PRO A 78 -2.77 -4.16 16.82
C PRO A 78 -2.83 -2.92 17.71
N ASP A 79 -3.72 -2.93 18.69
CA ASP A 79 -3.77 -1.89 19.70
C ASP A 79 -2.36 -1.61 20.29
N GLY A 80 -2.19 -0.46 21.00
CA GLY A 80 -0.88 0.05 21.41
C GLY A 80 -0.05 -0.83 22.34
N SER A 81 -0.43 -2.10 22.54
CA SER A 81 0.22 -3.08 23.42
C SER A 81 1.41 -3.82 22.78
N ARG A 82 1.91 -3.35 21.64
CA ARG A 82 3.09 -3.98 21.03
C ARG A 82 4.29 -3.93 21.98
N PRO A 83 4.88 -5.10 22.30
CA PRO A 83 5.99 -5.16 23.22
C PRO A 83 7.19 -4.38 22.68
N LYS A 84 7.89 -3.67 23.57
CA LYS A 84 9.16 -3.03 23.22
C LYS A 84 10.24 -4.11 23.12
N PHE A 85 11.23 -3.88 22.27
CA PHE A 85 12.42 -4.75 22.21
C PHE A 85 13.16 -4.69 23.54
N ALA A 86 13.70 -5.83 23.97
CA ALA A 86 14.45 -5.93 25.22
C ALA A 86 15.80 -5.19 25.16
N GLY A 87 16.37 -5.02 23.96
CA GLY A 87 17.63 -4.35 23.71
C GLY A 87 17.56 -3.28 22.64
N SER A 88 18.72 -2.79 22.22
CA SER A 88 18.84 -1.80 21.13
C SER A 88 18.54 -2.37 19.74
N ALA A 89 18.61 -3.69 19.59
CA ALA A 89 18.23 -4.43 18.39
C ALA A 89 17.28 -5.56 18.77
N PRO A 90 16.31 -5.91 17.90
CA PRO A 90 15.38 -6.99 18.17
C PRO A 90 16.09 -8.35 18.09
N THR A 91 15.64 -9.30 18.91
CA THR A 91 15.90 -10.72 18.66
C THR A 91 15.15 -11.18 17.41
N PRO A 92 15.48 -12.34 16.82
CA PRO A 92 14.74 -12.89 15.68
C PRO A 92 13.23 -13.06 15.98
N GLU A 93 12.88 -13.47 17.18
CA GLU A 93 11.49 -13.67 17.64
C GLU A 93 10.75 -12.33 17.75
N GLU A 94 11.39 -11.32 18.35
CA GLU A 94 10.84 -9.97 18.44
C GLU A 94 10.62 -9.34 17.04
N ALA A 95 11.59 -9.52 16.15
CA ALA A 95 11.49 -9.06 14.76
C ALA A 95 10.35 -9.74 14.02
N LYS A 96 10.18 -11.06 14.19
CA LYS A 96 9.07 -11.83 13.61
C LYS A 96 7.73 -11.32 14.12
N LEU A 97 7.58 -11.13 15.43
CA LEU A 97 6.35 -10.60 16.03
C LEU A 97 6.05 -9.18 15.55
N ALA A 98 7.06 -8.33 15.47
CA ALA A 98 6.91 -6.97 14.97
C ALA A 98 6.44 -6.94 13.51
N LEU A 99 7.00 -7.81 12.66
CA LEU A 99 6.62 -7.92 11.25
C LEU A 99 5.20 -8.47 11.08
N THR A 100 4.86 -9.55 11.80
CA THR A 100 3.56 -10.22 11.66
C THR A 100 2.40 -9.35 12.13
N GLY A 101 2.62 -8.50 13.14
CA GLY A 101 1.61 -7.60 13.69
C GLY A 101 1.51 -6.26 12.98
N TYR A 102 2.05 -6.08 11.77
CA TYR A 102 2.02 -4.79 11.10
C TYR A 102 1.70 -4.95 9.61
N ILE A 103 0.77 -4.14 9.12
CA ILE A 103 0.48 -4.00 7.69
C ILE A 103 0.92 -2.60 7.29
N ALA A 104 1.79 -2.50 6.28
CA ALA A 104 2.16 -1.22 5.67
C ALA A 104 2.39 -1.43 4.19
N TYR A 105 1.76 -0.57 3.39
CA TYR A 105 2.00 -0.48 1.95
C TYR A 105 1.61 0.89 1.43
N PHE A 106 2.13 1.25 0.28
CA PHE A 106 1.78 2.45 -0.46
C PHE A 106 1.75 2.17 -1.96
N GLY A 107 1.20 3.09 -2.70
CA GLY A 107 1.12 3.05 -4.16
C GLY A 107 0.05 4.00 -4.68
N THR A 108 -0.65 3.58 -5.72
CA THR A 108 -1.74 4.34 -6.31
C THR A 108 -3.08 3.65 -6.07
N PHE A 109 -4.18 4.36 -6.35
CA PHE A 109 -5.52 3.77 -6.28
C PHE A 109 -6.37 4.19 -7.47
N THR A 110 -7.32 3.32 -7.81
CA THR A 110 -8.38 3.60 -8.79
C THR A 110 -9.73 3.20 -8.21
N VAL A 111 -10.77 3.95 -8.57
CA VAL A 111 -12.16 3.69 -8.14
C VAL A 111 -13.00 3.32 -9.36
N ASP A 112 -13.68 2.18 -9.29
CA ASP A 112 -14.73 1.79 -10.21
C ASP A 112 -16.09 2.01 -9.54
N GLU A 113 -16.75 3.11 -9.88
CA GLU A 113 -18.05 3.47 -9.31
C GLU A 113 -19.14 2.49 -9.68
N LYS A 114 -19.10 1.93 -10.89
CA LYS A 114 -20.09 0.99 -11.38
C LYS A 114 -20.00 -0.35 -10.63
N ALA A 115 -18.79 -0.84 -10.43
CA ALA A 115 -18.52 -2.06 -9.67
C ALA A 115 -18.52 -1.83 -8.14
N ARG A 116 -18.53 -0.57 -7.70
CA ARG A 116 -18.37 -0.19 -6.28
C ARG A 116 -17.11 -0.77 -5.69
N THR A 117 -15.99 -0.66 -6.41
CA THR A 117 -14.69 -1.15 -5.95
C THR A 117 -13.64 -0.05 -5.97
N VAL A 118 -12.71 -0.15 -5.03
CA VAL A 118 -11.44 0.57 -5.04
C VAL A 118 -10.32 -0.46 -5.17
N THR A 119 -9.40 -0.20 -6.07
CA THR A 119 -8.19 -1.03 -6.25
C THR A 119 -6.99 -0.28 -5.73
N HIS A 120 -6.25 -0.89 -4.82
CA HIS A 120 -4.96 -0.39 -4.35
C HIS A 120 -3.86 -1.08 -5.18
N HIS A 121 -3.14 -0.32 -5.99
CA HIS A 121 -2.00 -0.78 -6.78
C HIS A 121 -0.73 -0.62 -5.93
N ARG A 122 -0.26 -1.70 -5.33
CA ARG A 122 0.85 -1.65 -4.36
C ARG A 122 2.20 -1.50 -5.05
N GLU A 123 2.87 -0.39 -4.86
CA GLU A 123 4.22 -0.10 -5.34
C GLU A 123 5.29 -0.45 -4.31
N GLY A 124 4.95 -0.36 -3.02
CA GLY A 124 5.78 -0.77 -1.91
C GLY A 124 4.98 -1.43 -0.80
N SER A 125 5.56 -2.39 -0.10
CA SER A 125 4.91 -3.15 0.97
C SER A 125 5.91 -3.65 2.00
N LEU A 126 5.52 -3.66 3.28
CA LEU A 126 6.27 -4.31 4.34
C LEU A 126 6.48 -5.81 4.07
N THR A 127 5.53 -6.45 3.38
CA THR A 127 5.62 -7.85 2.95
C THR A 127 6.12 -7.90 1.50
N PRO A 128 7.39 -8.27 1.22
CA PRO A 128 7.99 -8.15 -0.11
C PRO A 128 7.20 -8.85 -1.22
N GLY A 129 6.65 -10.03 -0.97
CA GLY A 129 5.87 -10.80 -1.94
C GLY A 129 4.52 -10.16 -2.31
N MET A 130 4.18 -9.02 -1.71
CA MET A 130 2.94 -8.29 -1.98
C MET A 130 3.16 -7.07 -2.88
N ILE A 131 4.40 -6.74 -3.23
CA ILE A 131 4.73 -5.63 -4.14
C ILE A 131 4.24 -5.98 -5.55
N GLY A 132 3.58 -5.05 -6.21
CA GLY A 132 3.03 -5.23 -7.56
C GLY A 132 1.72 -6.04 -7.62
N ILE A 133 1.18 -6.47 -6.46
CA ILE A 133 -0.09 -7.19 -6.40
C ILE A 133 -1.23 -6.21 -6.07
N ASP A 134 -2.23 -6.15 -6.92
CA ASP A 134 -3.41 -5.33 -6.71
C ASP A 134 -4.30 -5.87 -5.58
N LEU A 135 -4.84 -4.97 -4.79
CA LEU A 135 -5.85 -5.27 -3.77
C LEU A 135 -7.19 -4.67 -4.16
N VAL A 136 -8.12 -5.49 -4.58
CA VAL A 136 -9.48 -5.05 -4.92
C VAL A 136 -10.38 -5.14 -3.69
N ARG A 137 -11.07 -4.04 -3.38
CA ARG A 137 -12.00 -3.95 -2.24
C ARG A 137 -13.33 -3.40 -2.70
N ARG A 138 -14.43 -4.02 -2.30
CA ARG A 138 -15.72 -3.34 -2.35
C ARG A 138 -15.71 -2.22 -1.33
N TYR A 139 -16.33 -1.10 -1.68
CA TYR A 139 -16.44 0.02 -0.76
C TYR A 139 -17.91 0.40 -0.53
N GLU A 140 -18.14 0.89 0.66
CA GLU A 140 -19.40 1.49 1.06
C GLU A 140 -19.10 2.70 1.95
N PHE A 141 -19.89 3.76 1.80
CA PHE A 141 -19.93 4.86 2.76
C PHE A 141 -21.22 4.75 3.54
N ASP A 142 -21.14 4.56 4.84
CA ASP A 142 -22.30 4.47 5.71
C ASP A 142 -22.96 5.86 5.92
N PRO A 143 -24.15 5.93 6.55
CA PRO A 143 -24.82 7.19 6.83
C PRO A 143 -24.03 8.18 7.69
N SER A 144 -23.02 7.72 8.44
CA SER A 144 -22.10 8.53 9.24
C SER A 144 -20.83 8.94 8.47
N ASP A 145 -20.82 8.76 7.13
CA ASP A 145 -19.68 9.00 6.23
C ASP A 145 -18.42 8.19 6.59
N ARG A 146 -18.59 7.03 7.23
CA ARG A 146 -17.51 6.06 7.41
C ARG A 146 -17.28 5.28 6.14
N LEU A 147 -16.03 5.00 5.84
CA LEU A 147 -15.63 4.17 4.72
C LEU A 147 -15.49 2.71 5.17
N ILE A 148 -16.27 1.81 4.59
CA ILE A 148 -16.19 0.38 4.81
C ILE A 148 -15.50 -0.26 3.60
N LEU A 149 -14.42 -0.98 3.84
CA LEU A 149 -13.64 -1.68 2.81
C LEU A 149 -13.69 -3.18 3.04
N THR A 150 -14.28 -3.90 2.10
CA THR A 150 -14.42 -5.36 2.13
C THR A 150 -13.54 -5.97 1.04
N PRO A 151 -12.51 -6.79 1.38
CA PRO A 151 -11.70 -7.50 0.40
C PRO A 151 -12.58 -8.39 -0.48
N VAL A 152 -12.42 -8.32 -1.80
CA VAL A 152 -13.21 -9.15 -2.73
C VAL A 152 -12.89 -10.63 -2.54
N GLU A 153 -11.62 -10.97 -2.24
CA GLU A 153 -11.14 -12.33 -2.04
C GLU A 153 -11.50 -12.91 -0.66
N ALA A 154 -11.86 -12.05 0.31
CA ALA A 154 -12.23 -12.44 1.67
C ALA A 154 -13.48 -11.67 2.12
N PRO A 155 -14.66 -11.91 1.52
CA PRO A 155 -15.86 -11.09 1.73
C PRO A 155 -16.48 -11.22 3.12
N ALA A 156 -16.06 -12.20 3.92
CA ALA A 156 -16.50 -12.36 5.31
C ALA A 156 -15.83 -11.38 6.28
N GLY A 157 -14.89 -10.57 5.80
CA GLY A 157 -14.18 -9.56 6.60
C GLY A 157 -14.32 -8.17 6.02
N HIS A 158 -14.24 -7.15 6.88
CA HIS A 158 -14.22 -5.75 6.46
C HIS A 158 -13.43 -4.88 7.42
N LEU A 159 -12.99 -3.73 6.92
CA LEU A 159 -12.33 -2.68 7.67
C LEU A 159 -13.23 -1.45 7.66
N THR A 160 -13.48 -0.87 8.82
CA THR A 160 -14.25 0.36 8.96
C THR A 160 -13.30 1.51 9.30
N TRP A 161 -13.45 2.60 8.58
CA TRP A 161 -12.61 3.79 8.69
C TRP A 161 -13.48 5.01 8.94
N GLU A 162 -13.02 5.93 9.77
CA GLU A 162 -13.62 7.25 9.95
C GLU A 162 -12.67 8.33 9.47
N ARG A 163 -13.23 9.40 8.91
CA ARG A 163 -12.45 10.52 8.38
C ARG A 163 -11.82 11.31 9.54
N LEU A 164 -10.54 11.62 9.39
CA LEU A 164 -9.89 12.64 10.22
C LEU A 164 -10.10 14.02 9.57
N LEU A 165 -10.66 14.94 10.36
CA LEU A 165 -10.89 16.34 9.96
C LEU A 165 -9.61 17.16 10.08
#